data_dee12d887ffec8ed62d319647fe5a35d
#
_entry.id   dee12d887ffec8ed62d319647fe5a35d
#
_cell.length_a   1.000
_cell.length_b   1.000
_cell.length_c   1.000
_cell.angle_alpha   90.00
_cell.angle_beta   90.00
_cell.angle_gamma   90.00
#
_symmetry.space_group_name_H-M   'P 1'
#
loop_
_entity.id
_entity.type
_entity.pdbx_description
1 polymer ?
#
loop_
_entity_poly.entity_id
_entity_poly.type
_entity_poly.pdbx_seq_one_letter_code
_entity_poly.pdbx_strand_id
1 'polypeptide(L)'
;MEMNVDELVKMSEAWMPMVLEYSGKLTLAVITLLIGWWLISRLTSSIGRMLAARKVDRALSSFIGSLVSIVLRILLLISVASMIGVETTSFIAMIGAAGLAIGLALQGSLANFAGGVLIMLFRPFRAGDWIEGQGVSGSVDSIQIFHTTLKTADNKVVIVPNGALSNGHITNYSREPRRRADINIGIDYSSDIKRAREVLLDIAKDPRVQLDPAPVVFVTGLGESAVNISLRVWVATGDFWPVTFEFTELAKERLTEAGIGIPFPQRVVHLAKAD
;
A
#
# COMPACT_ATOMS: atom_id res chain seq x y z
N MET A 1 24.93 -7.43 79.46
CA MET A 1 25.47 -6.43 78.51
C MET A 1 24.47 -5.27 78.53
N GLU A 2 24.64 -4.33 79.46
CA GLU A 2 23.74 -3.18 79.53
C GLU A 2 24.21 -2.16 78.51
N MET A 3 23.39 -1.93 77.50
CA MET A 3 23.61 -0.92 76.48
C MET A 3 23.46 0.46 77.14
N ASN A 4 24.53 1.28 77.10
CA ASN A 4 24.58 2.58 77.71
C ASN A 4 23.63 3.55 77.00
N VAL A 5 22.85 4.33 77.71
CA VAL A 5 21.84 5.29 77.17
C VAL A 5 22.46 6.26 76.16
N ASP A 6 23.73 6.66 76.32
CA ASP A 6 24.47 7.50 75.39
C ASP A 6 24.75 6.78 74.00
N GLU A 7 24.94 5.47 73.98
CA GLU A 7 25.06 4.70 72.73
C GLU A 7 23.75 4.58 72.00
N LEU A 8 22.65 4.42 72.74
CA LEU A 8 21.30 4.41 72.15
C LEU A 8 20.91 5.76 71.52
N VAL A 9 21.25 6.86 72.19
CA VAL A 9 21.03 8.20 71.66
C VAL A 9 21.86 8.47 70.42
N LYS A 10 23.16 8.14 70.41
CA LYS A 10 24.01 8.27 69.23
C LYS A 10 23.55 7.39 68.07
N MET A 11 23.12 6.15 68.35
CA MET A 11 22.49 5.31 67.30
C MET A 11 21.21 5.90 66.74
N SER A 12 20.32 6.42 67.61
CA SER A 12 19.08 7.05 67.15
C SER A 12 19.33 8.32 66.32
N GLU A 13 20.30 9.14 66.69
CA GLU A 13 20.71 10.31 65.91
C GLU A 13 21.31 9.97 64.56
N ALA A 14 22.04 8.86 64.45
CA ALA A 14 22.60 8.36 63.18
C ALA A 14 21.53 7.76 62.25
N TRP A 15 20.50 7.10 62.82
CA TRP A 15 19.46 6.44 62.01
C TRP A 15 18.28 7.36 61.67
N MET A 16 18.03 8.40 62.47
CA MET A 16 16.89 9.32 62.28
C MET A 16 16.87 10.00 60.92
N PRO A 17 17.98 10.56 60.37
CA PRO A 17 17.99 11.16 59.05
C PRO A 17 17.69 10.15 57.96
N MET A 18 18.24 8.90 58.06
CA MET A 18 18.02 7.82 57.14
C MET A 18 16.54 7.39 57.14
N VAL A 19 15.93 7.21 58.28
CA VAL A 19 14.51 6.85 58.42
C VAL A 19 13.61 7.95 57.84
N LEU A 20 13.94 9.23 58.08
CA LEU A 20 13.19 10.35 57.51
C LEU A 20 13.29 10.42 55.98
N GLU A 21 14.48 10.20 55.43
CA GLU A 21 14.70 10.18 53.98
C GLU A 21 13.96 9.03 53.32
N TYR A 22 14.10 7.79 53.83
CA TYR A 22 13.43 6.64 53.29
C TYR A 22 11.90 6.69 53.47
N SER A 23 11.40 7.21 54.58
CA SER A 23 9.95 7.36 54.79
C SER A 23 9.34 8.36 53.82
N GLY A 24 10.04 9.47 53.51
CA GLY A 24 9.63 10.43 52.50
C GLY A 24 9.58 9.81 51.10
N LYS A 25 10.62 9.09 50.69
CA LYS A 25 10.66 8.39 49.41
C LYS A 25 9.56 7.33 49.30
N LEU A 26 9.34 6.55 50.36
CA LEU A 26 8.28 5.52 50.38
C LEU A 26 6.89 6.17 50.32
N THR A 27 6.66 7.24 51.06
CA THR A 27 5.38 7.95 51.00
C THR A 27 5.07 8.50 49.60
N LEU A 28 6.05 9.13 48.94
CA LEU A 28 5.93 9.61 47.57
C LEU A 28 5.70 8.47 46.60
N ALA A 29 6.40 7.35 46.77
CA ALA A 29 6.25 6.16 45.93
C ALA A 29 4.83 5.58 46.04
N VAL A 30 4.28 5.47 47.27
CA VAL A 30 2.91 4.99 47.49
C VAL A 30 1.87 5.94 46.88
N ILE A 31 2.03 7.25 47.10
CA ILE A 31 1.14 8.26 46.50
C ILE A 31 1.18 8.17 44.97
N THR A 32 2.38 8.08 44.37
CA THR A 32 2.56 7.94 42.93
C THR A 32 1.93 6.65 42.40
N LEU A 33 2.07 5.57 43.15
CA LEU A 33 1.45 4.28 42.76
C LEU A 33 -0.10 4.39 42.78
N LEU A 34 -0.69 4.94 43.83
CA LEU A 34 -2.15 5.05 43.95
C LEU A 34 -2.74 6.00 42.88
N ILE A 35 -2.14 7.18 42.74
CA ILE A 35 -2.58 8.17 41.74
C ILE A 35 -2.37 7.63 40.33
N GLY A 36 -1.21 7.04 40.04
CA GLY A 36 -0.89 6.46 38.76
C GLY A 36 -1.84 5.32 38.38
N TRP A 37 -2.15 4.43 39.33
CA TRP A 37 -3.11 3.33 39.13
C TRP A 37 -4.52 3.85 38.83
N TRP A 38 -4.96 4.87 39.56
CA TRP A 38 -6.24 5.51 39.32
C TRP A 38 -6.30 6.19 37.95
N LEU A 39 -5.24 6.93 37.55
CA LEU A 39 -5.12 7.59 36.25
C LEU A 39 -5.15 6.57 35.12
N ILE A 40 -4.38 5.47 35.22
CA ILE A 40 -4.37 4.41 34.23
C ILE A 40 -5.75 3.80 34.06
N SER A 41 -6.45 3.52 35.17
CA SER A 41 -7.81 2.96 35.14
C SER A 41 -8.81 3.93 34.49
N ARG A 42 -8.68 5.22 34.75
CA ARG A 42 -9.52 6.25 34.11
C ARG A 42 -9.24 6.36 32.62
N LEU A 43 -7.97 6.36 32.23
CA LEU A 43 -7.52 6.46 30.86
C LEU A 43 -8.00 5.26 30.03
N THR A 44 -7.79 4.05 30.52
CA THR A 44 -8.23 2.81 29.85
C THR A 44 -9.75 2.71 29.72
N SER A 45 -10.50 3.13 30.76
CA SER A 45 -11.96 3.23 30.68
C SER A 45 -12.44 4.25 29.65
N SER A 46 -11.72 5.39 29.53
CA SER A 46 -12.06 6.43 28.55
C SER A 46 -11.77 5.96 27.12
N ILE A 47 -10.66 5.26 26.91
CA ILE A 47 -10.32 4.63 25.62
C ILE A 47 -11.42 3.60 25.26
N GLY A 48 -11.80 2.73 26.18
CA GLY A 48 -12.85 1.73 25.94
C GLY A 48 -14.20 2.38 25.56
N ARG A 49 -14.61 3.45 26.23
CA ARG A 49 -15.84 4.20 25.89
C ARG A 49 -15.75 4.85 24.51
N MET A 50 -14.60 5.44 24.17
CA MET A 50 -14.39 6.07 22.86
C MET A 50 -14.44 5.05 21.73
N LEU A 51 -13.82 3.88 21.90
CA LEU A 51 -13.85 2.80 20.92
C LEU A 51 -15.26 2.23 20.77
N ALA A 52 -15.99 2.04 21.87
CA ALA A 52 -17.39 1.60 21.85
C ALA A 52 -18.31 2.60 21.11
N ALA A 53 -18.12 3.92 21.31
CA ALA A 53 -18.86 4.95 20.60
C ALA A 53 -18.59 4.94 19.08
N ARG A 54 -17.41 4.48 18.67
CA ARG A 54 -17.01 4.30 17.27
C ARG A 54 -17.45 2.95 16.68
N LYS A 55 -18.25 2.16 17.40
CA LYS A 55 -18.72 0.82 17.00
C LYS A 55 -17.58 -0.16 16.67
N VAL A 56 -16.42 0.02 17.30
CA VAL A 56 -15.31 -0.93 17.21
C VAL A 56 -15.71 -2.24 17.86
N ASP A 57 -15.30 -3.36 17.25
CA ASP A 57 -15.56 -4.70 17.80
C ASP A 57 -15.16 -4.80 19.27
N ARG A 58 -15.99 -5.47 20.08
CA ARG A 58 -15.82 -5.57 21.54
C ARG A 58 -14.52 -6.29 21.92
N ALA A 59 -14.15 -7.35 21.17
CA ALA A 59 -12.92 -8.10 21.45
C ALA A 59 -11.69 -7.23 21.16
N LEU A 60 -11.68 -6.49 20.04
CA LEU A 60 -10.61 -5.57 19.69
C LEU A 60 -10.49 -4.41 20.70
N SER A 61 -11.61 -3.84 21.13
CA SER A 61 -11.63 -2.77 22.15
C SER A 61 -11.09 -3.26 23.49
N SER A 62 -11.47 -4.48 23.93
CA SER A 62 -10.96 -5.10 25.14
C SER A 62 -9.47 -5.40 25.06
N PHE A 63 -8.99 -5.89 23.92
CA PHE A 63 -7.59 -6.18 23.68
C PHE A 63 -6.74 -4.91 23.77
N ILE A 64 -7.12 -3.83 23.07
CA ILE A 64 -6.42 -2.53 23.09
C ILE A 64 -6.38 -1.98 24.52
N GLY A 65 -7.52 -1.99 25.22
CA GLY A 65 -7.60 -1.51 26.60
C GLY A 65 -6.69 -2.30 27.55
N SER A 66 -6.65 -3.62 27.41
CA SER A 66 -5.78 -4.48 28.21
C SER A 66 -4.30 -4.25 27.91
N LEU A 67 -3.93 -4.16 26.64
CA LEU A 67 -2.54 -3.90 26.21
C LEU A 67 -2.03 -2.56 26.77
N VAL A 68 -2.78 -1.48 26.56
CA VAL A 68 -2.44 -0.15 27.09
C VAL A 68 -2.33 -0.17 28.62
N SER A 69 -3.28 -0.84 29.30
CA SER A 69 -3.27 -0.96 30.75
C SER A 69 -2.03 -1.68 31.26
N ILE A 70 -1.63 -2.81 30.63
CA ILE A 70 -0.46 -3.60 31.01
C ILE A 70 0.81 -2.76 30.84
N VAL A 71 1.00 -2.14 29.67
CA VAL A 71 2.20 -1.32 29.37
C VAL A 71 2.33 -0.17 30.38
N LEU A 72 1.25 0.59 30.61
CA LEU A 72 1.28 1.73 31.54
C LEU A 72 1.52 1.28 32.99
N ARG A 73 0.96 0.14 33.43
CA ARG A 73 1.22 -0.40 34.78
C ARG A 73 2.65 -0.85 34.94
N ILE A 74 3.26 -1.48 33.93
CA ILE A 74 4.69 -1.86 33.97
C ILE A 74 5.56 -0.61 34.11
N LEU A 75 5.30 0.44 33.32
CA LEU A 75 6.04 1.71 33.41
C LEU A 75 5.85 2.38 34.78
N LEU A 76 4.64 2.37 35.32
CA LEU A 76 4.35 2.90 36.67
C LEU A 76 5.14 2.13 37.74
N LEU A 77 5.14 0.78 37.69
CA LEU A 77 5.86 -0.04 38.66
C LEU A 77 7.36 0.20 38.62
N ILE A 78 7.95 0.34 37.43
CA ILE A 78 9.38 0.67 37.29
C ILE A 78 9.69 2.06 37.84
N SER A 79 8.84 3.05 37.56
CA SER A 79 9.00 4.39 38.08
C SER A 79 8.93 4.42 39.62
N VAL A 80 7.98 3.70 40.19
CA VAL A 80 7.84 3.59 41.67
C VAL A 80 9.02 2.83 42.28
N ALA A 81 9.50 1.77 41.66
CA ALA A 81 10.69 1.02 42.11
C ALA A 81 11.95 1.90 42.12
N SER A 82 12.12 2.73 41.07
CA SER A 82 13.22 3.69 41.01
C SER A 82 13.16 4.75 42.16
N MET A 83 11.95 5.20 42.55
CA MET A 83 11.78 6.17 43.64
C MET A 83 12.22 5.64 45.01
N ILE A 84 12.11 4.35 45.26
CA ILE A 84 12.54 3.68 46.48
C ILE A 84 13.99 3.17 46.42
N GLY A 85 14.72 3.51 45.34
CA GLY A 85 16.14 3.19 45.21
C GLY A 85 16.45 1.83 44.60
N VAL A 86 15.45 1.11 44.01
CA VAL A 86 15.69 -0.11 43.25
C VAL A 86 16.34 0.24 41.92
N GLU A 87 17.43 -0.43 41.59
CA GLU A 87 18.10 -0.27 40.30
C GLU A 87 17.21 -0.80 39.17
N THR A 88 16.74 0.10 38.29
CA THR A 88 15.77 -0.22 37.23
C THR A 88 16.41 -0.37 35.86
N THR A 89 17.71 -0.15 35.73
CA THR A 89 18.45 -0.18 34.46
C THR A 89 18.27 -1.51 33.71
N SER A 90 18.36 -2.64 34.41
CA SER A 90 18.18 -3.97 33.81
C SER A 90 16.75 -4.22 33.32
N PHE A 91 15.73 -3.70 34.03
CA PHE A 91 14.33 -3.78 33.62
C PHE A 91 14.06 -2.93 32.37
N ILE A 92 14.63 -1.72 32.33
CA ILE A 92 14.52 -0.84 31.15
C ILE A 92 15.18 -1.50 29.93
N ALA A 93 16.38 -2.08 30.11
CA ALA A 93 17.07 -2.79 29.04
C ALA A 93 16.25 -3.99 28.53
N MET A 94 15.67 -4.77 29.44
CA MET A 94 14.82 -5.93 29.09
C MET A 94 13.55 -5.48 28.32
N ILE A 95 12.88 -4.41 28.75
CA ILE A 95 11.70 -3.87 28.05
C ILE A 95 12.09 -3.31 26.67
N GLY A 96 13.25 -2.65 26.58
CA GLY A 96 13.78 -2.17 25.31
C GLY A 96 14.01 -3.32 24.32
N ALA A 97 14.64 -4.41 24.77
CA ALA A 97 14.87 -5.61 23.97
C ALA A 97 13.55 -6.28 23.56
N ALA A 98 12.59 -6.42 24.50
CA ALA A 98 11.24 -6.94 24.19
C ALA A 98 10.49 -6.04 23.21
N GLY A 99 10.56 -4.72 23.38
CA GLY A 99 9.97 -3.74 22.47
C GLY A 99 10.55 -3.82 21.06
N LEU A 100 11.86 -3.99 20.94
CA LEU A 100 12.52 -4.20 19.65
C LEU A 100 12.05 -5.51 19.00
N ALA A 101 11.99 -6.61 19.75
CA ALA A 101 11.50 -7.89 19.24
C ALA A 101 10.06 -7.82 18.75
N ILE A 102 9.17 -7.15 19.51
CA ILE A 102 7.77 -6.91 19.12
C ILE A 102 7.71 -6.00 17.88
N GLY A 103 8.52 -4.93 17.84
CA GLY A 103 8.59 -4.03 16.68
C GLY A 103 8.99 -4.74 15.40
N LEU A 104 10.01 -5.63 15.46
CA LEU A 104 10.41 -6.46 14.32
C LEU A 104 9.32 -7.45 13.92
N ALA A 105 8.65 -8.09 14.89
CA ALA A 105 7.54 -9.01 14.61
C ALA A 105 6.34 -8.31 13.93
N LEU A 106 6.09 -7.04 14.26
CA LEU A 106 4.99 -6.23 13.71
C LEU A 106 5.38 -5.37 12.51
N GLN A 107 6.65 -5.43 12.05
CA GLN A 107 7.19 -4.59 10.98
C GLN A 107 6.34 -4.61 9.72
N GLY A 108 5.88 -5.79 9.29
CA GLY A 108 5.03 -5.93 8.11
C GLY A 108 3.66 -5.24 8.27
N SER A 109 3.03 -5.38 9.43
CA SER A 109 1.75 -4.72 9.72
C SER A 109 1.91 -3.20 9.78
N LEU A 110 2.99 -2.71 10.40
CA LEU A 110 3.28 -1.28 10.48
C LEU A 110 3.58 -0.69 9.10
N ALA A 111 4.29 -1.41 8.24
CA ALA A 111 4.53 -1.02 6.86
C ALA A 111 3.22 -0.91 6.06
N ASN A 112 2.30 -1.85 6.25
CA ASN A 112 0.98 -1.79 5.61
C ASN A 112 0.13 -0.63 6.13
N PHE A 113 0.16 -0.37 7.42
CA PHE A 113 -0.51 0.79 8.02
C PHE A 113 0.05 2.11 7.44
N ALA A 114 1.37 2.27 7.44
CA ALA A 114 2.02 3.45 6.89
C ALA A 114 1.70 3.62 5.39
N GLY A 115 1.76 2.54 4.60
CA GLY A 115 1.38 2.52 3.19
C GLY A 115 -0.07 2.96 2.97
N GLY A 116 -1.01 2.47 3.81
CA GLY A 116 -2.41 2.88 3.75
C GLY A 116 -2.61 4.36 4.03
N VAL A 117 -1.94 4.90 5.04
CA VAL A 117 -1.96 6.34 5.36
C VAL A 117 -1.40 7.16 4.18
N LEU A 118 -0.28 6.74 3.59
CA LEU A 118 0.32 7.43 2.43
C LEU A 118 -0.62 7.41 1.21
N ILE A 119 -1.23 6.26 0.90
CA ILE A 119 -2.19 6.14 -0.20
C ILE A 119 -3.40 7.06 0.02
N MET A 120 -3.98 7.09 1.23
CA MET A 120 -5.12 7.93 1.55
C MET A 120 -4.79 9.43 1.57
N LEU A 121 -3.55 9.79 1.94
CA LEU A 121 -3.10 11.19 1.99
C LEU A 121 -2.74 11.73 0.61
N PHE A 122 -1.87 11.03 -0.13
CA PHE A 122 -1.36 11.48 -1.45
C PHE A 122 -2.26 11.09 -2.61
N ARG A 123 -3.13 10.10 -2.41
CA ARG A 123 -4.12 9.63 -3.39
C ARG A 123 -3.53 9.36 -4.78
N PRO A 124 -2.54 8.48 -4.92
CA PRO A 124 -2.03 8.09 -6.23
C PRO A 124 -3.13 7.43 -7.09
N PHE A 125 -4.12 6.85 -6.45
CA PHE A 125 -5.35 6.32 -7.03
C PHE A 125 -6.52 6.50 -6.05
N ARG A 126 -7.74 6.35 -6.55
CA ARG A 126 -8.99 6.46 -5.79
C ARG A 126 -9.85 5.21 -5.99
N ALA A 127 -10.85 5.02 -5.13
CA ALA A 127 -11.89 4.02 -5.39
C ALA A 127 -12.58 4.32 -6.73
N GLY A 128 -12.75 3.29 -7.55
CA GLY A 128 -13.24 3.37 -8.93
C GLY A 128 -12.15 3.43 -10.00
N ASP A 129 -10.91 3.81 -9.68
CA ASP A 129 -9.81 3.82 -10.65
C ASP A 129 -9.42 2.39 -11.05
N TRP A 130 -9.06 2.21 -12.31
CA TRP A 130 -8.41 0.99 -12.78
C TRP A 130 -6.89 1.14 -12.64
N ILE A 131 -6.31 0.28 -11.82
CA ILE A 131 -4.86 0.30 -11.54
C ILE A 131 -4.22 -1.05 -11.83
N GLU A 132 -2.92 -1.00 -12.05
CA GLU A 132 -2.04 -2.17 -12.05
C GLU A 132 -0.92 -1.94 -11.04
N GLY A 133 -0.69 -2.93 -10.19
CA GLY A 133 0.37 -2.91 -9.19
C GLY A 133 0.57 -4.30 -8.60
N GLN A 134 1.79 -4.63 -8.22
CA GLN A 134 2.13 -5.92 -7.64
C GLN A 134 1.74 -7.14 -8.52
N GLY A 135 1.78 -6.96 -9.85
CA GLY A 135 1.41 -8.02 -10.80
C GLY A 135 -0.10 -8.28 -10.91
N VAL A 136 -0.92 -7.41 -10.35
CA VAL A 136 -2.39 -7.50 -10.40
C VAL A 136 -2.96 -6.25 -11.02
N SER A 137 -3.99 -6.42 -11.87
CA SER A 137 -4.74 -5.35 -12.52
C SER A 137 -6.22 -5.41 -12.13
N GLY A 138 -6.82 -4.29 -11.80
CA GLY A 138 -8.23 -4.24 -11.44
C GLY A 138 -8.74 -2.85 -11.06
N SER A 139 -10.05 -2.74 -10.94
CA SER A 139 -10.69 -1.55 -10.39
C SER A 139 -10.55 -1.54 -8.87
N VAL A 140 -10.19 -0.40 -8.30
CA VAL A 140 -10.11 -0.20 -6.85
C VAL A 140 -11.53 -0.19 -6.27
N ASP A 141 -11.88 -1.24 -5.54
CA ASP A 141 -13.16 -1.34 -4.83
C ASP A 141 -13.15 -0.51 -3.55
N SER A 142 -12.14 -0.74 -2.70
CA SER A 142 -12.00 -0.02 -1.44
C SER A 142 -10.54 0.09 -0.99
N ILE A 143 -10.22 1.18 -0.28
CA ILE A 143 -8.92 1.41 0.35
C ILE A 143 -9.13 1.36 1.85
N GLN A 144 -8.56 0.33 2.50
CA GLN A 144 -8.61 0.15 3.94
C GLN A 144 -7.26 0.50 4.59
N ILE A 145 -7.20 0.46 5.91
CA ILE A 145 -5.99 0.88 6.64
C ILE A 145 -4.77 0.03 6.29
N PHE A 146 -4.94 -1.30 6.14
CA PHE A 146 -3.82 -2.23 5.92
C PHE A 146 -3.75 -2.78 4.50
N HIS A 147 -4.84 -2.73 3.75
CA HIS A 147 -4.93 -3.30 2.41
C HIS A 147 -5.87 -2.49 1.51
N THR A 148 -5.66 -2.62 0.22
CA THR A 148 -6.54 -2.14 -0.84
C THR A 148 -7.17 -3.34 -1.52
N THR A 149 -8.47 -3.28 -1.76
CA THR A 149 -9.23 -4.32 -2.46
C THR A 149 -9.39 -3.92 -3.92
N LEU A 150 -8.98 -4.81 -4.82
CA LEU A 150 -9.15 -4.67 -6.26
C LEU A 150 -10.17 -5.67 -6.77
N LYS A 151 -10.91 -5.29 -7.81
CA LYS A 151 -11.82 -6.14 -8.55
C LYS A 151 -11.31 -6.28 -9.97
N THR A 152 -10.96 -7.49 -10.39
CA THR A 152 -10.44 -7.78 -11.73
C THR A 152 -11.54 -7.74 -12.79
N ALA A 153 -11.17 -7.71 -14.08
CA ALA A 153 -12.11 -7.71 -15.19
C ALA A 153 -13.02 -8.95 -15.21
N ASP A 154 -12.52 -10.08 -14.72
CA ASP A 154 -13.26 -11.34 -14.59
C ASP A 154 -13.96 -11.49 -13.22
N ASN A 155 -14.18 -10.35 -12.52
CA ASN A 155 -14.97 -10.24 -11.30
C ASN A 155 -14.38 -10.94 -10.07
N LYS A 156 -13.07 -11.17 -10.03
CA LYS A 156 -12.37 -11.67 -8.82
C LYS A 156 -12.03 -10.52 -7.89
N VAL A 157 -12.06 -10.80 -6.59
CA VAL A 157 -11.61 -9.87 -5.55
C VAL A 157 -10.17 -10.20 -5.18
N VAL A 158 -9.29 -9.21 -5.30
CA VAL A 158 -7.89 -9.33 -4.92
C VAL A 158 -7.59 -8.34 -3.80
N ILE A 159 -7.05 -8.85 -2.69
CA ILE A 159 -6.67 -8.05 -1.52
C ILE A 159 -5.16 -7.84 -1.57
N VAL A 160 -4.74 -6.60 -1.75
CA VAL A 160 -3.32 -6.24 -1.87
C VAL A 160 -2.88 -5.45 -0.64
N PRO A 161 -1.82 -5.88 0.08
CA PRO A 161 -1.28 -5.14 1.20
C PRO A 161 -0.80 -3.74 0.80
N ASN A 162 -1.19 -2.71 1.57
CA ASN A 162 -0.88 -1.32 1.24
C ASN A 162 0.61 -1.01 1.23
N GLY A 163 1.40 -1.66 2.09
CA GLY A 163 2.85 -1.48 2.11
C GLY A 163 3.50 -1.91 0.79
N ALA A 164 3.02 -3.00 0.19
CA ALA A 164 3.50 -3.46 -1.11
C ALA A 164 3.12 -2.47 -2.22
N LEU A 165 1.88 -1.98 -2.23
CA LEU A 165 1.42 -0.98 -3.21
C LEU A 165 2.19 0.33 -3.08
N SER A 166 2.33 0.88 -1.87
CA SER A 166 2.94 2.18 -1.65
C SER A 166 4.44 2.21 -1.96
N ASN A 167 5.13 1.07 -1.84
CA ASN A 167 6.56 0.93 -2.11
C ASN A 167 6.86 0.45 -3.54
N GLY A 168 5.85 0.03 -4.30
CA GLY A 168 5.99 -0.47 -5.65
C GLY A 168 5.57 0.53 -6.72
N HIS A 169 5.73 0.11 -7.99
CA HIS A 169 5.19 0.85 -9.11
C HIS A 169 3.68 0.63 -9.20
N ILE A 170 2.96 1.72 -9.42
CA ILE A 170 1.51 1.71 -9.65
C ILE A 170 1.25 2.38 -10.99
N THR A 171 0.61 1.67 -11.91
CA THR A 171 0.09 2.24 -13.14
C THR A 171 -1.39 2.54 -12.94
N ASN A 172 -1.77 3.82 -13.00
CA ASN A 172 -3.16 4.24 -12.92
C ASN A 172 -3.67 4.56 -14.33
N TYR A 173 -4.58 3.74 -14.83
CA TYR A 173 -5.15 3.86 -16.19
C TYR A 173 -6.35 4.81 -16.26
N SER A 174 -6.90 5.21 -15.10
CA SER A 174 -8.11 6.07 -15.01
C SER A 174 -7.82 7.53 -14.68
N ARG A 175 -6.63 7.82 -14.16
CA ARG A 175 -6.28 9.16 -13.68
C ARG A 175 -6.24 10.21 -14.79
N GLU A 176 -5.68 9.84 -15.95
CA GLU A 176 -5.62 10.73 -17.10
C GLU A 176 -6.93 10.63 -17.90
N PRO A 177 -7.49 11.77 -18.35
CA PRO A 177 -8.80 11.79 -19.02
C PRO A 177 -8.76 11.17 -20.41
N ARG A 178 -7.59 10.99 -21.00
CA ARG A 178 -7.40 10.44 -22.35
C ARG A 178 -6.26 9.41 -22.37
N ARG A 179 -6.40 8.45 -23.27
CA ARG A 179 -5.41 7.39 -23.51
C ARG A 179 -5.11 7.28 -24.98
N ARG A 180 -3.90 6.85 -25.31
CA ARG A 180 -3.50 6.51 -26.68
C ARG A 180 -3.81 5.04 -26.96
N ALA A 181 -4.62 4.78 -27.97
CA ALA A 181 -4.81 3.44 -28.51
C ALA A 181 -3.87 3.26 -29.71
N ASP A 182 -3.11 2.18 -29.68
CA ASP A 182 -2.17 1.77 -30.72
C ASP A 182 -2.73 0.50 -31.38
N ILE A 183 -3.27 0.61 -32.60
CA ILE A 183 -3.82 -0.50 -33.38
C ILE A 183 -2.71 -0.98 -34.32
N ASN A 184 -2.16 -2.16 -34.01
CA ASN A 184 -1.02 -2.73 -34.71
C ASN A 184 -1.49 -3.80 -35.71
N ILE A 185 -1.09 -3.68 -36.98
CA ILE A 185 -1.48 -4.56 -38.05
C ILE A 185 -0.24 -4.92 -38.89
N GLY A 186 -0.14 -6.17 -39.29
CA GLY A 186 0.85 -6.62 -40.30
C GLY A 186 0.25 -6.62 -41.68
N ILE A 187 0.84 -5.93 -42.64
CA ILE A 187 0.44 -5.98 -44.06
C ILE A 187 1.51 -6.70 -44.88
N ASP A 188 1.08 -7.22 -46.04
CA ASP A 188 1.96 -7.93 -46.97
C ASP A 188 3.09 -7.03 -47.46
N TYR A 189 4.28 -7.57 -47.66
CA TYR A 189 5.43 -6.84 -48.23
C TYR A 189 5.18 -6.26 -49.61
N SER A 190 4.28 -6.88 -50.40
CA SER A 190 3.85 -6.40 -51.72
C SER A 190 2.79 -5.30 -51.66
N SER A 191 2.21 -5.01 -50.47
CA SER A 191 1.14 -4.05 -50.31
C SER A 191 1.64 -2.59 -50.34
N ASP A 192 0.82 -1.69 -50.87
CA ASP A 192 1.08 -0.25 -50.88
C ASP A 192 0.88 0.36 -49.47
N ILE A 193 2.00 0.71 -48.84
CA ILE A 193 2.01 1.32 -47.49
C ILE A 193 1.29 2.69 -47.48
N LYS A 194 1.35 3.46 -48.58
CA LYS A 194 0.66 4.75 -48.67
C LYS A 194 -0.84 4.57 -48.65
N ARG A 195 -1.31 3.61 -49.45
CA ARG A 195 -2.73 3.26 -49.49
C ARG A 195 -3.23 2.68 -48.17
N ALA A 196 -2.45 1.80 -47.53
CA ALA A 196 -2.75 1.32 -46.18
C ALA A 196 -2.90 2.43 -45.17
N ARG A 197 -2.01 3.43 -45.20
CA ARG A 197 -2.06 4.62 -44.34
C ARG A 197 -3.34 5.43 -44.56
N GLU A 198 -3.74 5.68 -45.79
CA GLU A 198 -4.97 6.39 -46.13
C GLU A 198 -6.20 5.70 -45.55
N VAL A 199 -6.30 4.39 -45.71
CA VAL A 199 -7.40 3.57 -45.21
C VAL A 199 -7.47 3.63 -43.67
N LEU A 200 -6.34 3.50 -42.99
CA LEU A 200 -6.31 3.54 -41.53
C LEU A 200 -6.61 4.96 -40.99
N LEU A 201 -6.17 6.01 -41.66
CA LEU A 201 -6.52 7.38 -41.29
C LEU A 201 -7.99 7.69 -41.54
N ASP A 202 -8.65 7.00 -42.47
CA ASP A 202 -10.09 7.14 -42.71
C ASP A 202 -10.90 6.56 -41.51
N ILE A 203 -10.48 5.44 -40.95
CA ILE A 203 -11.04 4.88 -39.70
C ILE A 203 -10.91 5.89 -38.53
N ALA A 204 -9.80 6.61 -38.47
CA ALA A 204 -9.53 7.57 -37.42
C ALA A 204 -10.40 8.85 -37.50
N LYS A 205 -11.29 9.00 -38.49
CA LYS A 205 -12.29 10.08 -38.56
C LYS A 205 -13.48 9.89 -37.60
N ASP A 206 -13.48 8.82 -36.82
CA ASP A 206 -14.47 8.56 -35.78
C ASP A 206 -14.56 9.71 -34.78
N PRO A 207 -15.76 10.17 -34.39
CA PRO A 207 -15.95 11.31 -33.48
C PRO A 207 -15.34 11.11 -32.08
N ARG A 208 -15.06 9.90 -31.65
CA ARG A 208 -14.39 9.58 -30.37
C ARG A 208 -12.90 9.87 -30.41
N VAL A 209 -12.33 10.00 -31.60
CA VAL A 209 -10.89 10.26 -31.80
C VAL A 209 -10.61 11.75 -31.63
N GLN A 210 -9.66 12.07 -30.78
CA GLN A 210 -9.20 13.44 -30.55
C GLN A 210 -8.21 13.85 -31.66
N LEU A 211 -8.34 15.09 -32.11
CA LEU A 211 -7.49 15.62 -33.20
C LEU A 211 -6.21 16.29 -32.71
N ASP A 212 -6.05 16.44 -31.41
CA ASP A 212 -4.81 16.94 -30.79
C ASP A 212 -4.37 16.02 -29.64
N PRO A 213 -3.27 15.27 -29.82
CA PRO A 213 -2.48 15.09 -31.05
C PRO A 213 -3.24 14.39 -32.16
N ALA A 214 -2.98 14.80 -33.41
CA ALA A 214 -3.64 14.22 -34.57
C ALA A 214 -3.35 12.71 -34.72
N PRO A 215 -4.29 11.93 -35.26
CA PRO A 215 -4.05 10.52 -35.63
C PRO A 215 -2.86 10.38 -36.55
N VAL A 216 -2.05 9.34 -36.31
CA VAL A 216 -0.86 9.07 -37.13
C VAL A 216 -0.74 7.58 -37.44
N VAL A 217 -0.31 7.27 -38.67
CA VAL A 217 0.02 5.93 -39.11
C VAL A 217 1.48 5.86 -39.57
N PHE A 218 2.21 4.91 -39.06
CA PHE A 218 3.62 4.69 -39.40
C PHE A 218 4.00 3.23 -39.37
N VAL A 219 5.10 2.90 -40.06
CA VAL A 219 5.70 1.57 -40.00
C VAL A 219 6.45 1.44 -38.68
N THR A 220 6.11 0.42 -37.89
CA THR A 220 6.76 0.15 -36.61
C THR A 220 7.90 -0.84 -36.71
N GLY A 221 7.94 -1.63 -37.81
CA GLY A 221 9.01 -2.60 -38.04
C GLY A 221 8.76 -3.43 -39.26
N LEU A 222 9.80 -4.10 -39.70
CA LEU A 222 9.77 -5.11 -40.79
C LEU A 222 9.87 -6.48 -40.10
N GLY A 223 8.74 -7.23 -40.10
CA GLY A 223 8.66 -8.55 -39.50
C GLY A 223 9.05 -9.67 -40.46
N GLU A 224 9.10 -10.89 -39.98
CA GLU A 224 9.48 -12.07 -40.81
C GLU A 224 8.57 -12.29 -42.00
N SER A 225 7.28 -11.99 -41.88
CA SER A 225 6.27 -12.24 -42.92
C SER A 225 5.40 -11.03 -43.22
N ALA A 226 5.57 -9.90 -42.51
CA ALA A 226 4.72 -8.72 -42.62
C ALA A 226 5.49 -7.42 -42.41
N VAL A 227 5.03 -6.36 -43.06
CA VAL A 227 5.37 -5.00 -42.70
C VAL A 227 4.42 -4.55 -41.58
N ASN A 228 4.93 -4.32 -40.37
CA ASN A 228 4.13 -3.91 -39.25
C ASN A 228 3.85 -2.41 -39.31
N ILE A 229 2.58 -2.03 -39.33
CA ILE A 229 2.10 -0.65 -39.27
C ILE A 229 1.26 -0.43 -38.02
N SER A 230 1.23 0.77 -37.51
CA SER A 230 0.44 1.14 -36.34
C SER A 230 -0.35 2.41 -36.62
N LEU A 231 -1.67 2.34 -36.41
CA LEU A 231 -2.51 3.51 -36.27
C LEU A 231 -2.53 3.91 -34.78
N ARG A 232 -2.12 5.13 -34.50
CA ARG A 232 -2.18 5.72 -33.15
C ARG A 232 -3.25 6.79 -33.09
N VAL A 233 -4.15 6.65 -32.14
CA VAL A 233 -5.24 7.61 -31.88
C VAL A 233 -5.33 7.91 -30.40
N TRP A 234 -5.73 9.14 -30.06
CA TRP A 234 -6.04 9.53 -28.71
C TRP A 234 -7.57 9.54 -28.52
N VAL A 235 -8.02 8.92 -27.43
CA VAL A 235 -9.46 8.81 -27.12
C VAL A 235 -9.70 9.08 -25.64
N ALA A 236 -10.92 9.37 -25.25
CA ALA A 236 -11.29 9.42 -23.84
C ALA A 236 -11.01 8.08 -23.17
N THR A 237 -10.60 8.09 -21.89
CA THR A 237 -10.22 6.88 -21.17
C THR A 237 -11.33 5.83 -21.15
N GLY A 238 -12.62 6.26 -21.08
CA GLY A 238 -13.77 5.34 -21.14
C GLY A 238 -13.96 4.66 -22.51
N ASP A 239 -13.51 5.30 -23.60
CA ASP A 239 -13.65 4.78 -24.97
C ASP A 239 -12.45 3.92 -25.41
N PHE A 240 -11.42 3.82 -24.56
CA PHE A 240 -10.17 3.15 -24.95
C PHE A 240 -10.37 1.71 -25.41
N TRP A 241 -11.05 0.88 -24.65
CA TRP A 241 -11.29 -0.51 -25.00
C TRP A 241 -12.28 -0.67 -26.16
N PRO A 242 -13.47 -0.01 -26.16
CA PRO A 242 -14.38 -0.04 -27.28
C PRO A 242 -13.70 0.34 -28.59
N VAL A 243 -12.98 1.46 -28.64
CA VAL A 243 -12.28 1.93 -29.85
C VAL A 243 -11.17 0.95 -30.24
N THR A 244 -10.39 0.43 -29.30
CA THR A 244 -9.31 -0.49 -29.61
C THR A 244 -9.82 -1.76 -30.29
N PHE A 245 -10.91 -2.35 -29.81
CA PHE A 245 -11.48 -3.57 -30.38
C PHE A 245 -12.13 -3.30 -31.74
N GLU A 246 -12.99 -2.28 -31.81
CA GLU A 246 -13.70 -1.88 -33.03
C GLU A 246 -12.74 -1.47 -34.16
N PHE A 247 -11.72 -0.66 -33.85
CA PHE A 247 -10.75 -0.25 -34.86
C PHE A 247 -9.85 -1.39 -35.32
N THR A 248 -9.59 -2.37 -34.49
CA THR A 248 -8.86 -3.58 -34.91
C THR A 248 -9.68 -4.38 -35.92
N GLU A 249 -11.00 -4.51 -35.68
CA GLU A 249 -11.91 -5.20 -36.61
C GLU A 249 -12.05 -4.42 -37.92
N LEU A 250 -12.37 -3.11 -37.81
CA LEU A 250 -12.50 -2.22 -38.99
C LEU A 250 -11.23 -2.16 -39.83
N ALA A 251 -10.06 -2.13 -39.17
CA ALA A 251 -8.78 -2.13 -39.88
C ALA A 251 -8.62 -3.39 -40.78
N LYS A 252 -8.96 -4.57 -40.24
CA LYS A 252 -8.92 -5.83 -41.02
C LYS A 252 -9.88 -5.76 -42.21
N GLU A 253 -11.11 -5.31 -42.01
CA GLU A 253 -12.14 -5.23 -43.04
C GLU A 253 -11.77 -4.24 -44.14
N ARG A 254 -11.46 -2.98 -43.77
CA ARG A 254 -11.17 -1.90 -44.69
C ARG A 254 -9.88 -2.12 -45.49
N LEU A 255 -8.84 -2.71 -44.87
CA LEU A 255 -7.62 -3.04 -45.57
C LEU A 255 -7.89 -4.15 -46.59
N THR A 256 -8.68 -5.18 -46.26
CA THR A 256 -9.06 -6.26 -47.18
C THR A 256 -9.89 -5.69 -48.34
N GLU A 257 -10.88 -4.83 -48.09
CA GLU A 257 -11.68 -4.14 -49.12
C GLU A 257 -10.80 -3.30 -50.08
N ALA A 258 -9.74 -2.68 -49.54
CA ALA A 258 -8.80 -1.89 -50.32
C ALA A 258 -7.74 -2.71 -51.09
N GLY A 259 -7.83 -4.05 -51.03
CA GLY A 259 -6.88 -4.95 -51.68
C GLY A 259 -5.53 -5.08 -51.01
N ILE A 260 -5.44 -4.68 -49.73
CA ILE A 260 -4.21 -4.78 -48.94
C ILE A 260 -4.24 -6.12 -48.21
N GLY A 261 -3.25 -6.96 -48.49
CA GLY A 261 -3.14 -8.28 -47.90
C GLY A 261 -2.64 -8.24 -46.46
N ILE A 262 -3.23 -9.09 -45.61
CA ILE A 262 -2.71 -9.43 -44.29
C ILE A 262 -2.10 -10.82 -44.42
N PRO A 263 -0.76 -10.96 -44.40
CA PRO A 263 -0.12 -12.19 -44.77
C PRO A 263 -0.25 -13.28 -43.71
N PHE A 264 -0.38 -14.52 -44.16
CA PHE A 264 -0.09 -15.68 -43.33
C PHE A 264 1.43 -15.84 -43.16
N PRO A 265 1.91 -16.64 -42.19
CA PRO A 265 3.34 -16.94 -42.09
C PRO A 265 3.89 -17.44 -43.45
N GLN A 266 4.93 -16.79 -43.97
CA GLN A 266 5.56 -17.07 -45.25
C GLN A 266 6.80 -17.93 -45.03
N ARG A 267 7.01 -18.91 -45.99
CA ARG A 267 8.24 -19.72 -46.04
C ARG A 267 8.70 -19.84 -47.49
N VAL A 268 9.97 -19.62 -47.71
CA VAL A 268 10.60 -19.92 -49.00
C VAL A 268 11.09 -21.37 -48.97
N VAL A 269 10.59 -22.19 -49.86
CA VAL A 269 10.98 -23.61 -49.99
C VAL A 269 11.83 -23.77 -51.26
N HIS A 270 13.08 -24.18 -51.11
CA HIS A 270 13.94 -24.55 -52.20
C HIS A 270 13.83 -26.05 -52.42
N LEU A 271 13.23 -26.47 -53.55
CA LEU A 271 13.16 -27.86 -53.94
C LEU A 271 14.47 -28.26 -54.61
N ALA A 272 15.26 -29.13 -53.99
CA ALA A 272 16.40 -29.75 -54.62
C ALA A 272 15.87 -30.84 -55.59
N LYS A 273 16.36 -30.84 -56.85
CA LYS A 273 16.13 -31.98 -57.75
C LYS A 273 16.93 -33.13 -57.16
N ALA A 274 16.27 -34.28 -56.94
CA ALA A 274 16.96 -35.55 -56.74
C ALA A 274 17.62 -35.94 -58.03
N ASP A 275 18.93 -36.17 -58.04
CA ASP A 275 19.68 -36.71 -59.16
C ASP A 275 19.30 -38.13 -59.40
#